data_3942843e6096e11e27ae75732202ccd6
#
_entry.id   3942843e6096e11e27ae75732202ccd6
#
_cell.length_a   1.000
_cell.length_b   1.000
_cell.length_c   1.000
_cell.angle_alpha   90.00
_cell.angle_beta   90.00
_cell.angle_gamma   90.00
#
_symmetry.space_group_name_H-M   'P 1'
#
loop_
_entity.id
_entity.type
_entity.pdbx_description
1 polymer ?
#
loop_
_entity_poly.entity_id
_entity_poly.type
_entity_poly.pdbx_seq_one_letter_code
_entity_poly.pdbx_strand_id
1 'polypeptide(L)'
;GTYMGIAGQPEITQLVEESDCLLLFGVILSDTNFGVSEKRITPRTAISAHGGAVALGWHRYGRIPLAALVAELNQRVAGRTPQAEGREPRYPQGLVMDEAPVTPGDIARAVNDLFRRSGRMPLAADVGDCLFTALDIENTELVAPGYYATMGFGVPAGLGVQAATGRRPIVLVGDGAFQMTGWELGNCRPPGWDPIVVVF
;
A
#
# COMPACT_ATOMS: atom_id res chain seq x y z
N GLY A 1 -8.27 3.30 -1.66
CA GLY A 1 -7.54 3.10 -0.42
C GLY A 1 -7.03 1.67 -0.30
N THR A 2 -6.16 1.43 0.67
CA THR A 2 -5.58 0.12 0.93
C THR A 2 -6.21 -0.47 2.20
N TYR A 3 -6.70 -1.71 2.11
CA TYR A 3 -7.22 -2.43 3.27
C TYR A 3 -6.08 -3.06 4.07
N MET A 4 -5.99 -2.70 5.34
CA MET A 4 -5.00 -3.21 6.30
C MET A 4 -5.65 -3.60 7.64
N GLY A 5 -6.90 -4.03 7.63
CA GLY A 5 -7.63 -4.35 8.84
C GLY A 5 -7.66 -3.16 9.81
N ILE A 6 -7.40 -3.43 11.10
CA ILE A 6 -7.42 -2.38 12.15
C ILE A 6 -6.31 -1.32 12.01
N ALA A 7 -5.26 -1.60 11.25
CA ALA A 7 -4.16 -0.66 11.01
C ALA A 7 -4.41 0.25 9.80
N GLY A 8 -5.50 0.01 9.04
CA GLY A 8 -5.90 0.82 7.89
C GLY A 8 -6.80 1.99 8.26
N GLN A 9 -7.16 2.78 7.25
CA GLN A 9 -8.14 3.85 7.41
C GLN A 9 -9.52 3.27 7.76
N PRO A 10 -10.19 3.75 8.82
CA PRO A 10 -11.45 3.18 9.30
C PRO A 10 -12.55 3.07 8.24
N GLU A 11 -12.65 4.07 7.37
CA GLU A 11 -13.64 4.12 6.30
C GLU A 11 -13.42 3.04 5.25
N ILE A 12 -12.14 2.74 4.94
CA ILE A 12 -11.76 1.67 4.01
C ILE A 12 -11.98 0.30 4.66
N THR A 13 -11.60 0.18 5.93
CA THR A 13 -11.83 -1.05 6.71
C THR A 13 -13.31 -1.36 6.77
N GLN A 14 -14.15 -0.41 7.13
CA GLN A 14 -15.60 -0.58 7.17
C GLN A 14 -16.18 -0.96 5.80
N LEU A 15 -15.78 -0.26 4.73
CA LEU A 15 -16.25 -0.54 3.37
C LEU A 15 -15.95 -2.00 2.94
N VAL A 16 -14.76 -2.50 3.28
CA VAL A 16 -14.37 -3.86 2.91
C VAL A 16 -15.04 -4.90 3.78
N GLU A 17 -15.09 -4.70 5.09
CA GLU A 17 -15.62 -5.69 6.05
C GLU A 17 -17.14 -5.79 6.03
N GLU A 18 -17.86 -4.72 5.70
CA GLU A 18 -19.31 -4.69 5.55
C GLU A 18 -19.79 -5.06 4.14
N SER A 19 -18.87 -5.31 3.22
CA SER A 19 -19.22 -5.71 1.85
C SER A 19 -19.93 -7.08 1.85
N ASP A 20 -21.04 -7.15 1.16
CA ASP A 20 -21.82 -8.38 0.94
C ASP A 20 -21.20 -9.29 -0.14
N CYS A 21 -20.29 -8.76 -0.95
CA CYS A 21 -19.55 -9.50 -1.98
C CYS A 21 -18.17 -8.90 -2.21
N LEU A 22 -17.12 -9.59 -1.78
CA LEU A 22 -15.74 -9.23 -2.02
C LEU A 22 -15.13 -10.01 -3.18
N LEU A 23 -14.46 -9.31 -4.09
CA LEU A 23 -13.67 -9.90 -5.17
C LEU A 23 -12.18 -9.78 -4.82
N LEU A 24 -11.57 -10.87 -4.38
CA LEU A 24 -10.16 -10.94 -3.97
C LEU A 24 -9.31 -11.51 -5.11
N PHE A 25 -8.81 -10.66 -5.98
CA PHE A 25 -8.07 -11.05 -7.19
C PHE A 25 -6.57 -10.91 -6.99
N GLY A 26 -5.85 -12.03 -7.01
CA GLY A 26 -4.41 -12.08 -6.78
C GLY A 26 -4.01 -11.77 -5.33
N VAL A 27 -4.97 -11.69 -4.42
CA VAL A 27 -4.72 -11.36 -3.02
C VAL A 27 -4.18 -12.57 -2.28
N ILE A 28 -3.06 -12.39 -1.59
CA ILE A 28 -2.52 -13.35 -0.62
C ILE A 28 -2.90 -12.82 0.77
N LEU A 29 -3.75 -13.56 1.46
CA LEU A 29 -4.19 -13.20 2.80
C LEU A 29 -3.07 -13.53 3.81
N SER A 30 -2.56 -12.52 4.48
CA SER A 30 -1.50 -12.62 5.49
C SER A 30 -1.86 -11.78 6.72
N ASP A 31 -1.11 -11.96 7.78
CA ASP A 31 -1.29 -11.17 9.00
C ASP A 31 -1.10 -9.67 8.74
N THR A 32 -0.24 -9.30 7.80
CA THR A 32 -0.03 -7.91 7.40
C THR A 32 -1.29 -7.27 6.81
N ASN A 33 -2.05 -8.01 5.99
CA ASN A 33 -3.29 -7.49 5.40
C ASN A 33 -4.40 -7.30 6.44
N PHE A 34 -4.35 -8.03 7.55
CA PHE A 34 -5.40 -8.02 8.58
C PHE A 34 -5.02 -7.23 9.84
N GLY A 35 -3.88 -6.51 9.85
CA GLY A 35 -3.42 -5.79 11.02
C GLY A 35 -3.22 -6.69 12.24
N VAL A 36 -2.77 -7.94 12.01
CA VAL A 36 -2.38 -8.95 13.01
C VAL A 36 -3.55 -9.58 13.81
N SER A 37 -4.79 -9.05 13.82
CA SER A 37 -5.70 -9.48 14.87
C SER A 37 -6.97 -10.19 14.44
N GLU A 38 -7.86 -9.61 13.68
CA GLU A 38 -9.16 -10.25 13.45
C GLU A 38 -9.53 -10.32 11.97
N LYS A 39 -9.67 -11.57 11.49
CA LYS A 39 -10.18 -11.82 10.13
C LYS A 39 -11.69 -11.62 10.12
N ARG A 40 -12.13 -10.42 9.76
CA ARG A 40 -13.57 -10.16 9.53
C ARG A 40 -14.01 -10.50 8.12
N ILE A 41 -13.07 -10.69 7.20
CA ILE A 41 -13.35 -11.19 5.85
C ILE A 41 -13.61 -12.70 5.94
N THR A 42 -14.81 -13.12 5.52
CA THR A 42 -15.20 -14.52 5.53
C THR A 42 -15.22 -15.10 4.11
N PRO A 43 -14.87 -16.40 3.93
CA PRO A 43 -15.01 -17.06 2.63
C PRO A 43 -16.46 -17.05 2.09
N ARG A 44 -17.44 -16.87 2.96
CA ARG A 44 -18.88 -16.89 2.57
C ARG A 44 -19.28 -15.69 1.73
N THR A 45 -18.65 -14.54 1.97
CA THR A 45 -18.93 -13.28 1.28
C THR A 45 -17.86 -12.90 0.26
N ALA A 46 -16.83 -13.75 0.09
CA ALA A 46 -15.72 -13.47 -0.79
C ALA A 46 -15.62 -14.45 -1.96
N ILE A 47 -15.31 -13.93 -3.13
CA ILE A 47 -14.85 -14.69 -4.29
C ILE A 47 -13.34 -14.46 -4.39
N SER A 48 -12.54 -15.48 -4.13
CA SER A 48 -11.09 -15.37 -4.22
C SER A 48 -10.55 -16.07 -5.46
N ALA A 49 -9.63 -15.43 -6.17
CA ALA A 49 -8.97 -15.96 -7.34
C ALA A 49 -7.47 -15.70 -7.29
N HIS A 50 -6.70 -16.75 -7.06
CA HIS A 50 -5.23 -16.69 -7.07
C HIS A 50 -4.62 -18.07 -7.35
N GLY A 51 -3.38 -18.11 -7.80
CA GLY A 51 -2.66 -19.38 -8.03
C GLY A 51 -3.36 -20.33 -9.00
N GLY A 52 -4.10 -19.81 -9.99
CA GLY A 52 -4.82 -20.62 -10.98
C GLY A 52 -6.08 -21.30 -10.45
N ALA A 53 -6.61 -20.87 -9.33
CA ALA A 53 -7.85 -21.39 -8.74
C ALA A 53 -8.80 -20.25 -8.33
N VAL A 54 -10.08 -20.56 -8.34
CA VAL A 54 -11.17 -19.69 -7.86
C VAL A 54 -11.89 -20.41 -6.71
N ALA A 55 -12.12 -19.70 -5.62
CA ALA A 55 -12.93 -20.18 -4.51
C ALA A 55 -14.19 -19.31 -4.37
N LEU A 56 -15.33 -19.98 -4.22
CA LEU A 56 -16.66 -19.41 -3.99
C LEU A 56 -17.21 -20.03 -2.71
N GLY A 57 -17.21 -19.30 -1.63
CA GLY A 57 -17.54 -19.87 -0.32
C GLY A 57 -16.60 -21.04 -0.01
N TRP A 58 -17.17 -22.24 0.11
CA TRP A 58 -16.44 -23.46 0.42
C TRP A 58 -16.02 -24.28 -0.82
N HIS A 59 -16.43 -23.86 -2.01
CA HIS A 59 -16.13 -24.55 -3.26
C HIS A 59 -14.89 -23.98 -3.92
N ARG A 60 -13.99 -24.87 -4.36
CA ARG A 60 -12.77 -24.50 -5.07
C ARG A 60 -12.72 -25.11 -6.46
N TYR A 61 -12.47 -24.26 -7.44
CA TYR A 61 -12.35 -24.61 -8.84
C TYR A 61 -10.91 -24.37 -9.29
N GLY A 62 -10.24 -25.41 -9.76
CA GLY A 62 -8.87 -25.33 -10.25
C GLY A 62 -8.78 -25.06 -11.74
N ARG A 63 -7.57 -24.74 -12.21
CA ARG A 63 -7.23 -24.50 -13.62
C ARG A 63 -8.02 -23.35 -14.28
N ILE A 64 -8.29 -22.32 -13.49
CA ILE A 64 -8.93 -21.10 -13.97
C ILE A 64 -7.90 -19.96 -13.90
N PRO A 65 -7.33 -19.51 -15.02
CA PRO A 65 -6.48 -18.34 -15.06
C PRO A 65 -7.23 -17.08 -14.62
N LEU A 66 -6.60 -16.25 -13.79
CA LEU A 66 -7.23 -15.00 -13.31
C LEU A 66 -7.69 -14.11 -14.47
N ALA A 67 -6.89 -13.99 -15.53
CA ALA A 67 -7.25 -13.19 -16.69
C ALA A 67 -8.55 -13.68 -17.37
N ALA A 68 -8.75 -14.99 -17.45
CA ALA A 68 -9.97 -15.56 -18.03
C ALA A 68 -11.20 -15.27 -17.16
N LEU A 69 -11.06 -15.37 -15.83
CA LEU A 69 -12.13 -15.01 -14.91
C LEU A 69 -12.50 -13.53 -15.02
N VAL A 70 -11.51 -12.64 -15.05
CA VAL A 70 -11.76 -11.18 -15.16
C VAL A 70 -12.41 -10.84 -16.50
N ALA A 71 -11.95 -11.43 -17.60
CA ALA A 71 -12.53 -11.20 -18.92
C ALA A 71 -14.02 -11.61 -18.97
N GLU A 72 -14.35 -12.79 -18.42
CA GLU A 72 -15.73 -13.29 -18.37
C GLU A 72 -16.61 -12.43 -17.46
N LEU A 73 -16.12 -12.02 -16.29
CA LEU A 73 -16.86 -11.12 -15.41
C LEU A 73 -17.14 -9.78 -16.09
N ASN A 74 -16.17 -9.19 -16.73
CA ASN A 74 -16.34 -7.91 -17.45
C ASN A 74 -17.41 -8.01 -18.53
N GLN A 75 -17.47 -9.12 -19.28
CA GLN A 75 -18.53 -9.34 -20.27
C GLN A 75 -19.91 -9.42 -19.63
N ARG A 76 -20.04 -10.10 -18.47
CA ARG A 76 -21.31 -10.29 -17.78
C ARG A 76 -21.85 -9.05 -17.08
N VAL A 77 -20.95 -8.16 -16.65
CA VAL A 77 -21.33 -6.90 -15.99
C VAL A 77 -21.36 -5.70 -16.95
N ALA A 78 -21.02 -5.91 -18.21
CA ALA A 78 -21.05 -4.86 -19.21
C ALA A 78 -22.43 -4.18 -19.28
N GLY A 79 -22.46 -2.86 -19.29
CA GLY A 79 -23.69 -2.08 -19.31
C GLY A 79 -24.38 -1.88 -17.95
N ARG A 80 -23.82 -2.41 -16.86
CA ARG A 80 -24.31 -2.08 -15.52
C ARG A 80 -23.64 -0.82 -15.00
N THR A 81 -24.43 0.16 -14.58
CA THR A 81 -23.91 1.36 -13.93
C THR A 81 -23.54 1.04 -12.47
N PRO A 82 -22.34 1.35 -11.99
CA PRO A 82 -22.01 1.20 -10.59
C PRO A 82 -22.96 2.04 -9.73
N GLN A 83 -23.54 1.41 -8.70
CA GLN A 83 -24.41 2.12 -7.74
C GLN A 83 -23.65 2.63 -6.51
N ALA A 84 -22.37 2.25 -6.37
CA ALA A 84 -21.58 2.66 -5.23
C ALA A 84 -21.03 4.07 -5.42
N GLU A 85 -21.36 4.97 -4.53
CA GLU A 85 -20.58 6.18 -4.32
C GLU A 85 -19.22 5.75 -3.77
N GLY A 86 -18.19 5.81 -4.62
CA GLY A 86 -16.82 5.54 -4.19
C GLY A 86 -16.45 6.55 -3.10
N ARG A 87 -16.15 6.07 -1.90
CA ARG A 87 -15.53 6.92 -0.88
C ARG A 87 -14.06 7.10 -1.27
N GLU A 88 -13.70 8.30 -1.65
CA GLU A 88 -12.29 8.61 -1.88
C GLU A 88 -11.53 8.62 -0.54
N PRO A 89 -10.32 8.04 -0.51
CA PRO A 89 -9.49 8.10 0.70
C PRO A 89 -9.21 9.56 1.07
N ARG A 90 -9.26 9.85 2.36
CA ARG A 90 -8.89 11.18 2.87
C ARG A 90 -7.46 11.09 3.41
N TYR A 91 -6.60 11.93 2.88
CA TYR A 91 -5.22 12.00 3.32
C TYR A 91 -5.02 13.17 4.27
N PRO A 92 -4.37 12.99 5.43
CA PRO A 92 -4.13 14.05 6.40
C PRO A 92 -3.23 15.14 5.79
N GLN A 93 -3.54 16.41 6.08
CA GLN A 93 -2.85 17.58 5.57
C GLN A 93 -2.83 18.66 6.64
N GLY A 94 -2.06 19.73 6.40
CA GLY A 94 -2.00 20.88 7.29
C GLY A 94 -1.16 20.58 8.53
N LEU A 95 0.15 20.31 8.34
CA LEU A 95 1.07 20.15 9.47
C LEU A 95 1.10 21.43 10.29
N VAL A 96 0.84 21.30 11.59
CA VAL A 96 0.99 22.39 12.56
C VAL A 96 2.30 22.16 13.31
N MET A 97 3.13 23.19 13.35
CA MET A 97 4.39 23.18 14.10
C MET A 97 4.10 23.49 15.57
N ASP A 98 4.43 22.59 16.46
CA ASP A 98 4.32 22.75 17.91
C ASP A 98 5.54 22.12 18.63
N GLU A 99 5.54 22.12 19.96
CA GLU A 99 6.60 21.55 20.81
C GLU A 99 6.39 20.04 21.10
N ALA A 100 5.35 19.42 20.56
CA ALA A 100 5.08 18.00 20.77
C ALA A 100 6.07 17.11 19.99
N PRO A 101 6.33 15.89 20.46
CA PRO A 101 7.12 14.93 19.71
C PRO A 101 6.49 14.64 18.34
N VAL A 102 7.33 14.55 17.31
CA VAL A 102 6.87 14.20 15.95
C VAL A 102 6.27 12.81 15.92
N THR A 103 5.10 12.70 15.34
CA THR A 103 4.39 11.44 15.17
C THR A 103 4.41 10.96 13.71
N PRO A 104 4.14 9.66 13.43
CA PRO A 104 3.93 9.17 12.06
C PRO A 104 2.86 9.96 11.29
N GLY A 105 1.81 10.40 11.97
CA GLY A 105 0.77 11.26 11.39
C GLY A 105 1.28 12.63 10.95
N ASP A 106 2.24 13.21 11.66
CA ASP A 106 2.85 14.50 11.28
C ASP A 106 3.75 14.33 10.07
N ILE A 107 4.46 13.21 9.96
CA ILE A 107 5.23 12.86 8.76
C ILE A 107 4.30 12.72 7.55
N ALA A 108 3.18 12.03 7.69
CA ALA A 108 2.19 11.90 6.62
C ALA A 108 1.64 13.27 6.19
N ARG A 109 1.29 14.16 7.14
CA ARG A 109 0.85 15.54 6.84
C ARG A 109 1.91 16.32 6.11
N ALA A 110 3.16 16.28 6.59
CA ALA A 110 4.28 16.99 5.96
C ALA A 110 4.50 16.57 4.51
N VAL A 111 4.46 15.26 4.24
CA VAL A 111 4.64 14.72 2.88
C VAL A 111 3.44 15.08 1.99
N ASN A 112 2.22 14.98 2.48
CA ASN A 112 1.03 15.38 1.73
C ASN A 112 1.03 16.88 1.42
N ASP A 113 1.47 17.71 2.35
CA ASP A 113 1.64 19.16 2.12
C ASP A 113 2.76 19.46 1.10
N LEU A 114 3.84 18.68 1.12
CA LEU A 114 4.89 18.75 0.10
C LEU A 114 4.34 18.40 -1.28
N PHE A 115 3.55 17.33 -1.40
CA PHE A 115 2.96 16.89 -2.66
C PHE A 115 2.01 17.93 -3.27
N ARG A 116 1.27 18.66 -2.44
CA ARG A 116 0.43 19.77 -2.92
C ARG A 116 1.23 20.92 -3.54
N ARG A 117 2.45 21.15 -3.04
CA ARG A 117 3.32 22.25 -3.50
C ARG A 117 4.19 21.84 -4.69
N SER A 118 4.71 20.61 -4.68
CA SER A 118 5.76 20.17 -5.60
C SER A 118 5.35 19.05 -6.54
N GLY A 119 4.09 18.58 -6.42
CA GLY A 119 3.63 17.38 -7.13
C GLY A 119 3.97 16.09 -6.41
N ARG A 120 3.29 15.01 -6.81
CA ARG A 120 3.47 13.68 -6.20
C ARG A 120 4.80 13.04 -6.60
N MET A 121 5.46 12.42 -5.63
CA MET A 121 6.67 11.66 -5.80
C MET A 121 6.41 10.19 -5.54
N PRO A 122 7.14 9.26 -6.19
CA PRO A 122 7.08 7.84 -5.83
C PRO A 122 7.48 7.63 -4.37
N LEU A 123 6.87 6.64 -3.73
CA LEU A 123 7.19 6.24 -2.36
C LEU A 123 7.88 4.88 -2.33
N ALA A 124 8.92 4.75 -1.51
CA ALA A 124 9.45 3.48 -1.09
C ALA A 124 9.38 3.41 0.44
N ALA A 125 8.74 2.39 0.98
CA ALA A 125 8.61 2.24 2.42
C ALA A 125 9.26 0.94 2.90
N ASP A 126 9.87 1.00 4.07
CA ASP A 126 10.24 -0.19 4.83
C ASP A 126 9.02 -0.73 5.58
N VAL A 127 9.20 -1.71 6.41
CA VAL A 127 8.12 -2.34 7.20
C VAL A 127 7.72 -1.51 8.42
N GLY A 128 6.71 -1.98 9.13
CA GLY A 128 6.23 -1.37 10.37
C GLY A 128 5.63 0.00 10.15
N ASP A 129 5.94 0.94 11.02
CA ASP A 129 5.39 2.31 10.99
C ASP A 129 5.65 3.03 9.67
N CYS A 130 6.73 2.71 8.97
CA CYS A 130 7.02 3.24 7.64
C CYS A 130 5.94 2.85 6.63
N LEU A 131 5.54 1.57 6.62
CA LEU A 131 4.48 1.08 5.74
C LEU A 131 3.12 1.69 6.10
N PHE A 132 2.78 1.71 7.38
CA PHE A 132 1.49 2.26 7.83
C PHE A 132 1.40 3.76 7.56
N THR A 133 2.46 4.52 7.81
CA THR A 133 2.54 5.95 7.46
C THR A 133 2.39 6.17 5.96
N ALA A 134 3.00 5.31 5.12
CA ALA A 134 2.86 5.40 3.67
C ALA A 134 1.41 5.25 3.18
N LEU A 135 0.55 4.55 3.93
CA LEU A 135 -0.87 4.42 3.60
C LEU A 135 -1.66 5.71 3.84
N ASP A 136 -1.17 6.58 4.72
CA ASP A 136 -1.74 7.90 5.00
C ASP A 136 -1.16 9.00 4.09
N ILE A 137 -0.21 8.66 3.23
CA ILE A 137 0.33 9.56 2.22
C ILE A 137 -0.41 9.33 0.89
N GLU A 138 -0.82 10.43 0.26
CA GLU A 138 -1.46 10.38 -1.05
C GLU A 138 -0.47 9.86 -2.10
N ASN A 139 -0.61 8.62 -2.48
CA ASN A 139 0.30 7.97 -3.41
C ASN A 139 -0.42 7.31 -4.57
N THR A 140 0.27 7.21 -5.69
CA THR A 140 -0.12 6.41 -6.85
C THR A 140 0.92 5.37 -7.18
N GLU A 141 2.09 5.46 -6.54
CA GLU A 141 3.26 4.61 -6.78
C GLU A 141 3.93 4.34 -5.44
N LEU A 142 3.59 3.21 -4.82
CA LEU A 142 4.20 2.74 -3.57
C LEU A 142 4.89 1.40 -3.79
N VAL A 143 6.14 1.31 -3.38
CA VAL A 143 6.89 0.05 -3.30
C VAL A 143 7.20 -0.25 -1.83
N ALA A 144 6.79 -1.40 -1.36
CA ALA A 144 7.01 -1.83 0.01
C ALA A 144 7.09 -3.37 0.10
N PRO A 145 7.75 -3.95 1.12
CA PRO A 145 7.90 -5.41 1.26
C PRO A 145 6.66 -6.01 1.92
N GLY A 146 5.52 -5.96 1.22
CA GLY A 146 4.20 -6.21 1.79
C GLY A 146 3.98 -7.61 2.38
N TYR A 147 4.52 -8.68 1.77
CA TYR A 147 4.24 -10.04 2.20
C TYR A 147 5.26 -10.59 3.21
N TYR A 148 6.54 -10.45 2.89
CA TYR A 148 7.60 -11.05 3.70
C TYR A 148 8.10 -10.14 4.82
N ALA A 149 7.76 -8.86 4.77
CA ALA A 149 8.13 -7.84 5.74
C ALA A 149 9.64 -7.77 5.99
N THR A 150 10.43 -7.70 4.91
CA THR A 150 11.89 -7.64 4.98
C THR A 150 12.38 -6.27 5.41
N MET A 151 13.04 -6.19 6.56
CA MET A 151 13.73 -4.96 7.01
C MET A 151 14.91 -4.61 6.09
N GLY A 152 15.16 -3.31 5.91
CA GLY A 152 16.21 -2.81 5.03
C GLY A 152 15.82 -2.76 3.56
N PHE A 153 14.55 -2.95 3.23
CA PHE A 153 14.04 -2.89 1.86
C PHE A 153 13.93 -1.44 1.34
N GLY A 154 13.56 -0.49 2.19
CA GLY A 154 13.15 0.85 1.79
C GLY A 154 14.19 1.62 0.99
N VAL A 155 15.45 1.67 1.46
CA VAL A 155 16.52 2.43 0.80
C VAL A 155 16.87 1.84 -0.58
N PRO A 156 17.21 0.53 -0.72
CA PRO A 156 17.49 -0.04 -2.03
C PRO A 156 16.31 0.05 -3.00
N ALA A 157 15.09 -0.13 -2.50
CA ALA A 157 13.90 -0.01 -3.32
C ALA A 157 13.70 1.41 -3.85
N GLY A 158 13.93 2.44 -3.01
CA GLY A 158 13.89 3.83 -3.43
C GLY A 158 14.90 4.14 -4.54
N LEU A 159 16.14 3.65 -4.41
CA LEU A 159 17.15 3.78 -5.46
C LEU A 159 16.71 3.07 -6.75
N GLY A 160 16.15 1.87 -6.63
CA GLY A 160 15.58 1.14 -7.77
C GLY A 160 14.45 1.89 -8.46
N VAL A 161 13.56 2.53 -7.70
CA VAL A 161 12.50 3.39 -8.24
C VAL A 161 13.08 4.57 -9.01
N GLN A 162 14.07 5.27 -8.45
CA GLN A 162 14.71 6.40 -9.14
C GLN A 162 15.45 5.95 -10.40
N ALA A 163 16.15 4.81 -10.34
CA ALA A 163 16.83 4.24 -11.51
C ALA A 163 15.86 3.89 -12.64
N ALA A 164 14.70 3.32 -12.31
CA ALA A 164 13.73 2.88 -13.29
C ALA A 164 12.88 4.02 -13.88
N THR A 165 12.58 5.05 -13.08
CA THR A 165 11.62 6.11 -13.45
C THR A 165 12.27 7.46 -13.75
N GLY A 166 13.51 7.67 -13.34
CA GLY A 166 14.18 8.98 -13.35
C GLY A 166 13.56 9.99 -12.37
N ARG A 167 12.56 9.59 -11.57
CA ARG A 167 11.85 10.47 -10.65
C ARG A 167 12.42 10.33 -9.23
N ARG A 168 12.52 11.45 -8.55
CA ARG A 168 12.98 11.52 -7.16
C ARG A 168 11.98 10.83 -6.23
N PRO A 169 12.35 9.78 -5.48
CA PRO A 169 11.46 9.12 -4.54
C PRO A 169 11.54 9.73 -3.14
N ILE A 170 10.49 9.51 -2.35
CA ILE A 170 10.56 9.60 -0.89
C ILE A 170 10.71 8.20 -0.34
N VAL A 171 11.69 8.00 0.53
CA VAL A 171 11.99 6.74 1.22
C VAL A 171 11.62 6.90 2.68
N LEU A 172 10.74 6.04 3.18
CA LEU A 172 10.40 5.93 4.59
C LEU A 172 11.09 4.69 5.15
N VAL A 173 11.95 4.85 6.15
CA VAL A 173 12.78 3.76 6.67
C VAL A 173 12.94 3.89 8.19
N GLY A 174 12.77 2.79 8.91
CA GLY A 174 13.04 2.74 10.35
C GLY A 174 14.56 2.82 10.64
N ASP A 175 14.91 3.30 11.82
CA ASP A 175 16.30 3.45 12.25
C ASP A 175 17.10 2.14 12.14
N GLY A 176 16.56 1.02 12.62
CA GLY A 176 17.18 -0.29 12.51
C GLY A 176 17.31 -0.78 11.07
N ALA A 177 16.31 -0.57 10.24
CA ALA A 177 16.36 -0.90 8.83
C ALA A 177 17.36 -0.03 8.08
N PHE A 178 17.47 1.24 8.43
CA PHE A 178 18.47 2.15 7.89
C PHE A 178 19.90 1.72 8.22
N GLN A 179 20.15 1.20 9.43
CA GLN A 179 21.45 0.64 9.80
C GLN A 179 21.85 -0.56 8.92
N MET A 180 20.89 -1.29 8.39
CA MET A 180 21.15 -2.45 7.53
C MET A 180 21.56 -2.05 6.11
N THR A 181 20.95 -1.03 5.53
CA THR A 181 21.07 -0.71 4.09
C THR A 181 21.26 0.77 3.77
N GLY A 182 21.34 1.64 4.76
CA GLY A 182 21.46 3.10 4.56
C GLY A 182 22.72 3.51 3.78
N TRP A 183 23.81 2.76 3.86
CA TRP A 183 25.04 3.02 3.09
C TRP A 183 24.87 2.83 1.59
N GLU A 184 23.80 2.16 1.12
CA GLU A 184 23.47 2.09 -0.30
C GLU A 184 23.23 3.49 -0.92
N LEU A 185 22.98 4.50 -0.09
CA LEU A 185 22.93 5.90 -0.52
C LEU A 185 24.27 6.38 -1.11
N GLY A 186 25.38 5.72 -0.81
CA GLY A 186 26.67 5.95 -1.46
C GLY A 186 26.62 5.75 -2.97
N ASN A 187 25.72 4.89 -3.47
CA ASN A 187 25.54 4.62 -4.89
C ASN A 187 24.80 5.75 -5.65
N CYS A 188 24.30 6.76 -4.94
CA CYS A 188 23.60 7.89 -5.58
C CYS A 188 24.55 8.83 -6.34
N ARG A 189 25.83 8.90 -5.98
CA ARG A 189 26.79 9.87 -6.52
C ARG A 189 27.02 9.77 -8.03
N PRO A 190 27.39 8.58 -8.59
CA PRO A 190 27.68 8.52 -10.02
C PRO A 190 26.48 8.87 -10.91
N PRO A 191 25.24 8.35 -10.64
CA PRO A 191 24.08 8.69 -11.45
C PRO A 191 23.42 10.03 -11.09
N GLY A 192 23.85 10.70 -10.01
CA GLY A 192 23.26 11.97 -9.58
C GLY A 192 21.86 11.79 -8.97
N TRP A 193 21.61 10.66 -8.31
CA TRP A 193 20.32 10.43 -7.64
C TRP A 193 20.22 11.20 -6.32
N ASP A 194 19.02 11.62 -5.98
CA ASP A 194 18.75 12.53 -4.86
C ASP A 194 17.49 12.18 -4.06
N PRO A 195 17.33 10.90 -3.63
CA PRO A 195 16.16 10.50 -2.86
C PRO A 195 15.98 11.34 -1.59
N ILE A 196 14.75 11.58 -1.18
CA ILE A 196 14.44 12.13 0.14
C ILE A 196 14.28 10.94 1.09
N VAL A 197 15.09 10.89 2.14
CA VAL A 197 15.02 9.78 3.11
C VAL A 197 14.53 10.32 4.44
N VAL A 198 13.45 9.72 4.94
CA VAL A 198 12.88 9.99 6.26
C VAL A 198 13.15 8.78 7.12
N VAL A 199 13.90 8.95 8.20
CA VAL A 199 14.23 7.91 9.17
C VAL A 199 13.32 8.05 10.38
N PHE A 200 12.66 6.95 10.76
CA PHE A 200 11.74 6.87 11.91
C PHE A 200 12.47 6.45 13.16
#